data_88b089b3b32c649a111663c7272301aa
#
_entry.id   88b089b3b32c649a111663c7272301aa
#
_cell.length_a   1.000
_cell.length_b   1.000
_cell.length_c   1.000
_cell.angle_alpha   90.00
_cell.angle_beta   90.00
_cell.angle_gamma   90.00
#
_symmetry.space_group_name_H-M   'P 1'
#
loop_
_entity.id
_entity.type
_entity.pdbx_description
1 polymer ?
#
loop_
_entity_poly.entity_id
_entity_poly.type
_entity_poly.pdbx_seq_one_letter_code
_entity_poly.pdbx_strand_id
1 'polypeptide(L)'
;MSTAEQKTETKNPAERSTADVTLDYPIARSGQKITKLTLRKPKAGTLHGLSLTALMQMQADEVMVLLPRIVEPTLLEKEVRDLEPSDMLQCAMEVATFLAPKAVLGYPIESKA
;
A
#
# COMPACT_ATOMS: atom_id res chain seq x y z
N MET A 1 -21.08 13.61 12.20
CA MET A 1 -20.49 13.48 12.34
C MET A 1 -19.70 12.69 12.39
N SER A 2 -19.08 12.62 12.45
CA SER A 2 -18.30 11.71 12.76
C SER A 2 -18.57 10.37 12.40
N THR A 3 -19.68 10.03 11.99
CA THR A 3 -20.01 8.70 11.66
C THR A 3 -19.11 8.16 10.63
N ALA A 4 -18.80 8.91 9.61
CA ALA A 4 -17.96 8.42 8.56
C ALA A 4 -16.58 8.12 9.08
N GLU A 5 -16.09 8.92 9.95
CA GLU A 5 -14.80 8.67 10.44
C GLU A 5 -14.77 7.46 11.27
N GLN A 6 -15.78 7.21 12.03
CA GLN A 6 -15.81 6.05 12.83
C GLN A 6 -15.86 4.82 11.99
N LYS A 7 -16.60 4.85 10.88
CA LYS A 7 -16.64 3.71 10.06
C LYS A 7 -15.30 3.40 9.50
N THR A 8 -14.54 4.40 9.15
CA THR A 8 -13.24 4.16 8.60
C THR A 8 -12.36 3.50 9.62
N GLU A 9 -12.44 3.92 10.84
CA GLU A 9 -11.60 3.35 11.82
C GLU A 9 -11.93 1.93 12.15
N THR A 10 -13.16 1.53 11.95
CA THR A 10 -13.52 0.17 12.29
C THR A 10 -13.27 -0.81 11.17
N LYS A 11 -12.84 -0.35 9.99
CA LYS A 11 -12.61 -1.27 8.92
C LYS A 11 -11.39 -2.11 9.15
N ASN A 12 -11.46 -3.37 8.84
CA ASN A 12 -10.31 -4.27 8.89
C ASN A 12 -9.35 -3.91 7.78
N PRO A 13 -8.06 -4.18 7.96
CA PRO A 13 -7.09 -3.85 6.92
C PRO A 13 -7.43 -4.45 5.56
N ALA A 14 -7.98 -5.66 5.53
CA ALA A 14 -8.29 -6.28 4.26
C ALA A 14 -9.45 -5.59 3.55
N GLU A 15 -10.26 -4.83 4.27
CA GLU A 15 -11.41 -4.17 3.68
C GLU A 15 -11.15 -2.72 3.34
N ARG A 16 -10.01 -2.20 3.68
CA ARG A 16 -9.73 -0.81 3.35
C ARG A 16 -9.42 -0.68 1.89
N SER A 17 -9.82 0.42 1.30
CA SER A 17 -9.49 0.69 -0.09
C SER A 17 -8.20 1.49 -0.20
N THR A 18 -7.71 2.07 0.89
CA THR A 18 -6.47 2.85 0.87
C THR A 18 -5.71 2.61 2.15
N ALA A 19 -4.43 2.94 2.13
CA ALA A 19 -3.59 2.88 3.32
C ALA A 19 -2.63 4.05 3.27
N ASP A 20 -2.46 4.74 4.40
CA ASP A 20 -1.55 5.87 4.47
C ASP A 20 -0.22 5.41 5.02
N VAL A 21 0.85 5.88 4.41
CA VAL A 21 2.20 5.61 4.88
C VAL A 21 2.86 6.95 5.18
N THR A 22 3.29 7.16 6.42
CA THR A 22 4.00 8.37 6.78
C THR A 22 5.47 8.11 6.55
N LEU A 23 6.09 8.94 5.73
CA LEU A 23 7.47 8.72 5.38
C LEU A 23 8.40 9.20 6.49
N ASP A 24 9.39 8.39 6.84
CA ASP A 24 10.39 8.80 7.79
C ASP A 24 11.30 9.83 7.13
N TYR A 25 11.49 9.72 5.82
CA TYR A 25 12.35 10.62 5.08
C TYR A 25 11.54 11.24 3.94
N PRO A 26 10.99 12.44 4.15
CA PRO A 26 10.11 13.04 3.13
C PRO A 26 10.79 13.19 1.77
N ILE A 27 9.99 13.15 0.73
CA ILE A 27 10.48 13.33 -0.62
C ILE A 27 10.44 14.81 -0.95
N ALA A 28 11.58 15.35 -1.40
CA ALA A 28 11.63 16.73 -1.80
C ALA A 28 11.29 16.84 -3.28
N ARG A 29 10.36 17.75 -3.62
CA ARG A 29 9.97 17.92 -5.00
C ARG A 29 9.60 19.37 -5.24
N SER A 30 10.34 20.04 -6.09
CA SER A 30 9.98 21.40 -6.53
C SER A 30 9.45 22.31 -5.43
N GLY A 31 10.20 22.43 -4.37
CA GLY A 31 9.80 23.32 -3.30
C GLY A 31 8.77 22.76 -2.34
N GLN A 32 8.37 21.52 -2.53
CA GLN A 32 7.44 20.88 -1.64
C GLN A 32 8.06 19.67 -1.00
N LYS A 33 7.52 19.25 0.11
CA LYS A 33 7.94 18.04 0.74
C LYS A 33 6.76 17.11 0.83
N ILE A 34 6.92 15.91 0.36
CA ILE A 34 5.88 14.89 0.45
C ILE A 34 6.19 14.08 1.68
N THR A 35 5.34 14.17 2.71
CA THR A 35 5.59 13.49 3.97
C THR A 35 4.71 12.28 4.15
N LYS A 36 3.68 12.12 3.34
CA LYS A 36 2.76 11.02 3.47
C LYS A 36 2.35 10.54 2.10
N LEU A 37 2.25 9.25 1.95
CA LEU A 37 1.77 8.64 0.72
C LEU A 37 0.49 7.89 1.04
N THR A 38 -0.47 7.94 0.13
CA THR A 38 -1.69 7.16 0.26
C THR A 38 -1.66 6.11 -0.83
N LEU A 39 -1.72 4.85 -0.44
CA LEU A 39 -1.70 3.76 -1.39
C LEU A 39 -3.12 3.27 -1.62
N ARG A 40 -3.51 3.06 -2.87
CA ARG A 40 -4.82 2.54 -3.18
C ARG A 40 -4.71 1.04 -3.33
N LYS A 41 -5.71 0.31 -2.84
CA LYS A 41 -5.71 -1.14 -2.96
C LYS A 41 -5.82 -1.49 -4.43
N PRO A 42 -4.88 -2.25 -4.99
CA PRO A 42 -4.92 -2.55 -6.41
C PRO A 42 -5.97 -3.61 -6.73
N LYS A 43 -6.58 -3.47 -7.88
CA LYS A 43 -7.44 -4.51 -8.39
C LYS A 43 -6.56 -5.45 -9.21
N ALA A 44 -7.09 -6.63 -9.55
CA ALA A 44 -6.31 -7.61 -10.28
C ALA A 44 -5.72 -7.04 -11.57
N GLY A 45 -6.47 -6.21 -12.26
CA GLY A 45 -5.95 -5.65 -13.51
C GLY A 45 -4.77 -4.71 -13.31
N THR A 46 -4.71 -4.05 -12.15
CA THR A 46 -3.61 -3.15 -11.87
C THR A 46 -2.31 -3.94 -11.71
N LEU A 47 -2.42 -5.21 -11.39
CA LEU A 47 -1.24 -6.04 -11.16
C LEU A 47 -0.71 -6.70 -12.43
N HIS A 48 -1.22 -6.29 -13.59
CA HIS A 48 -0.80 -6.87 -14.84
C HIS A 48 0.72 -6.84 -14.99
N GLY A 49 1.31 -7.94 -15.33
CA GLY A 49 2.75 -8.03 -15.55
C GLY A 49 3.56 -8.21 -14.27
N LEU A 50 2.90 -8.27 -13.11
CA LEU A 50 3.62 -8.40 -11.87
C LEU A 50 3.43 -9.78 -11.26
N SER A 51 4.37 -10.21 -10.46
CA SER A 51 4.31 -11.50 -9.80
C SER A 51 3.66 -11.33 -8.44
N LEU A 52 2.54 -12.01 -8.20
CA LEU A 52 1.87 -11.93 -6.91
C LEU A 52 2.75 -12.50 -5.81
N THR A 53 3.47 -13.57 -6.10
CA THR A 53 4.35 -14.16 -5.11
C THR A 53 5.44 -13.18 -4.71
N ALA A 54 6.04 -12.50 -5.67
CA ALA A 54 7.09 -11.54 -5.37
C ALA A 54 6.55 -10.38 -4.54
N LEU A 55 5.33 -9.94 -4.84
CA LEU A 55 4.74 -8.85 -4.06
C LEU A 55 4.44 -9.30 -2.63
N MET A 56 3.94 -10.53 -2.46
CA MET A 56 3.67 -11.04 -1.14
C MET A 56 4.96 -11.24 -0.34
N GLN A 57 6.06 -11.49 -1.03
CA GLN A 57 7.34 -11.62 -0.38
C GLN A 57 8.03 -10.27 -0.24
N MET A 58 7.34 -9.22 -0.59
CA MET A 58 7.84 -7.86 -0.45
C MET A 58 9.16 -7.63 -1.18
N GLN A 59 9.28 -8.22 -2.37
CA GLN A 59 10.49 -8.04 -3.14
C GLN A 59 10.52 -6.62 -3.69
N ALA A 60 11.61 -5.93 -3.46
CA ALA A 60 11.69 -4.52 -3.77
C ALA A 60 11.43 -4.19 -5.22
N ASP A 61 11.99 -4.99 -6.13
CA ASP A 61 11.81 -4.69 -7.54
C ASP A 61 10.36 -4.71 -7.96
N GLU A 62 9.60 -5.66 -7.46
CA GLU A 62 8.20 -5.76 -7.83
C GLU A 62 7.41 -4.63 -7.19
N VAL A 63 7.69 -4.30 -5.95
CA VAL A 63 7.00 -3.23 -5.25
C VAL A 63 7.29 -1.90 -5.94
N MET A 64 8.52 -1.69 -6.41
CA MET A 64 8.87 -0.45 -7.10
C MET A 64 8.10 -0.27 -8.39
N VAL A 65 7.76 -1.36 -9.07
CA VAL A 65 6.97 -1.24 -10.29
C VAL A 65 5.51 -0.95 -9.96
N LEU A 66 5.02 -1.52 -8.87
CA LEU A 66 3.62 -1.33 -8.51
C LEU A 66 3.34 0.04 -7.94
N LEU A 67 4.22 0.57 -7.11
CA LEU A 67 3.92 1.81 -6.39
C LEU A 67 3.47 2.96 -7.28
N PRO A 68 4.12 3.25 -8.40
CA PRO A 68 3.65 4.37 -9.22
C PRO A 68 2.21 4.22 -9.70
N ARG A 69 1.70 2.99 -9.74
CA ARG A 69 0.36 2.75 -10.24
C ARG A 69 -0.70 3.00 -9.18
N ILE A 70 -0.33 2.99 -7.89
CA ILE A 70 -1.33 3.03 -6.84
C ILE A 70 -1.10 4.13 -5.80
N VAL A 71 -0.05 4.92 -5.94
CA VAL A 71 0.28 5.88 -4.91
C VAL A 71 -0.25 7.26 -5.21
N GLU A 72 -0.66 7.98 -4.16
CA GLU A 72 -1.05 9.38 -4.24
C GLU A 72 -0.23 10.13 -3.21
N PRO A 73 0.42 11.21 -3.54
CA PRO A 73 0.47 11.81 -4.88
C PRO A 73 1.26 10.91 -5.82
N THR A 74 1.04 11.08 -7.11
CA THR A 74 1.72 10.24 -8.09
C THR A 74 3.22 10.42 -7.99
N LEU A 75 3.96 9.33 -7.94
CA LEU A 75 5.41 9.39 -7.89
C LEU A 75 5.99 8.89 -9.20
N LEU A 76 7.08 9.50 -9.60
CA LEU A 76 7.80 9.02 -10.76
C LEU A 76 8.63 7.80 -10.36
N GLU A 77 8.97 6.98 -11.32
CA GLU A 77 9.76 5.80 -11.05
C GLU A 77 11.05 6.16 -10.31
N LYS A 78 11.68 7.26 -10.71
CA LYS A 78 12.90 7.68 -10.06
C LYS A 78 12.65 8.00 -8.60
N GLU A 79 11.55 8.64 -8.28
CA GLU A 79 11.25 9.00 -6.91
C GLU A 79 11.02 7.75 -6.07
N VAL A 80 10.40 6.73 -6.63
CA VAL A 80 10.20 5.50 -5.91
C VAL A 80 11.54 4.81 -5.66
N ARG A 81 12.44 4.83 -6.63
CA ARG A 81 13.73 4.21 -6.45
C ARG A 81 14.57 4.93 -5.42
N ASP A 82 14.32 6.22 -5.22
CA ASP A 82 15.08 7.00 -4.27
C ASP A 82 14.51 6.95 -2.86
N LEU A 83 13.43 6.21 -2.63
CA LEU A 83 12.89 6.10 -1.29
C LEU A 83 13.89 5.44 -0.36
N GLU A 84 13.90 5.87 0.90
CA GLU A 84 14.72 5.22 1.88
C GLU A 84 14.21 3.80 2.13
N PRO A 85 15.08 2.86 2.46
CA PRO A 85 14.63 1.48 2.67
C PRO A 85 13.54 1.32 3.71
N SER A 86 13.56 2.12 4.77
CA SER A 86 12.53 2.01 5.79
C SER A 86 11.17 2.42 5.23
N ASP A 87 11.15 3.44 4.38
CA ASP A 87 9.90 3.89 3.79
C ASP A 87 9.43 2.88 2.73
N MET A 88 10.36 2.32 1.97
CA MET A 88 10.02 1.28 1.01
C MET A 88 9.43 0.08 1.74
N LEU A 89 9.98 -0.31 2.87
CA LEU A 89 9.47 -1.44 3.61
C LEU A 89 8.06 -1.18 4.10
N GLN A 90 7.78 0.02 4.57
CA GLN A 90 6.43 0.34 5.02
C GLN A 90 5.44 0.20 3.86
N CYS A 91 5.80 0.68 2.69
CA CYS A 91 4.94 0.55 1.53
C CYS A 91 4.75 -0.92 1.15
N ALA A 92 5.82 -1.70 1.19
CA ALA A 92 5.75 -3.11 0.83
C ALA A 92 4.85 -3.88 1.80
N MET A 93 4.88 -3.52 3.07
CA MET A 93 4.04 -4.17 4.05
C MET A 93 2.57 -3.87 3.79
N GLU A 94 2.25 -2.66 3.40
CA GLU A 94 0.87 -2.32 3.08
C GLU A 94 0.40 -3.05 1.82
N VAL A 95 1.28 -3.17 0.83
CA VAL A 95 0.93 -3.89 -0.38
C VAL A 95 0.66 -5.36 -0.04
N ALA A 96 1.50 -5.97 0.77
CA ALA A 96 1.30 -7.36 1.15
C ALA A 96 -0.03 -7.53 1.89
N THR A 97 -0.38 -6.57 2.73
CA THR A 97 -1.65 -6.64 3.46
C THR A 97 -2.83 -6.53 2.49
N PHE A 98 -2.74 -5.65 1.50
CA PHE A 98 -3.82 -5.54 0.52
C PHE A 98 -4.02 -6.86 -0.24
N LEU A 99 -2.96 -7.59 -0.51
CA LEU A 99 -3.07 -8.80 -1.30
C LEU A 99 -3.41 -10.03 -0.48
N ALA A 100 -3.26 -9.97 0.81
CA ALA A 100 -3.48 -11.15 1.64
C ALA A 100 -4.96 -11.45 1.80
N PRO A 101 -5.38 -12.69 1.64
CA PRO A 101 -6.76 -13.04 1.90
C PRO A 101 -7.10 -12.85 3.37
N LYS A 102 -8.35 -12.63 3.68
CA LYS A 102 -8.76 -12.43 5.05
C LYS A 102 -8.33 -13.56 5.95
N ALA A 103 -8.38 -14.78 5.47
CA ALA A 103 -7.98 -15.92 6.30
C ALA A 103 -6.53 -15.82 6.72
N VAL A 104 -5.67 -15.33 5.83
CA VAL A 104 -4.27 -15.19 6.15
C VAL A 104 -4.06 -14.12 7.21
N LEU A 105 -4.92 -13.10 7.21
CA LEU A 105 -4.79 -12.02 8.16
C LEU A 105 -5.39 -12.35 9.52
N GLY A 106 -5.92 -13.55 9.67
CA GLY A 106 -6.42 -13.96 10.98
C GLY A 106 -7.85 -13.57 11.27
N TYR A 107 -8.59 -13.10 10.26
CA TYR A 107 -9.98 -12.76 10.50
C TYR A 107 -10.83 -14.00 10.55
N PRO A 108 -11.93 -13.99 11.28
CA PRO A 108 -12.80 -15.16 11.39
C PRO A 108 -13.33 -15.55 10.02
N ILE A 109 -13.40 -16.83 9.79
CA ILE A 109 -13.94 -17.33 8.55
C ILE A 109 -15.32 -17.72 8.81
N GLU A 110 -16.26 -17.01 8.22
CA GLU A 110 -17.54 -17.30 8.47
C GLU A 110 -18.06 -18.36 7.80
N SER A 111 -17.55 -18.71 6.89
CA SER A 111 -18.12 -19.76 6.23
C SER A 111 -18.25 -20.95 6.86
N LYS A 112 -17.89 -21.06 7.62
CA LYS A 112 -17.99 -22.13 8.09
C LYS A 112 -18.92 -22.58 8.02
N ALA A 113 -19.19 -22.40 7.69
CA ALA A 113 -20.12 -22.94 7.65
C ALA A 113 -20.43 -23.67 7.44
#